data_280d3fd4546bc92efa44fc78f2cc834c
#
_entry.id   280d3fd4546bc92efa44fc78f2cc834c
#
_cell.length_a   1.000
_cell.length_b   1.000
_cell.length_c   1.000
_cell.angle_alpha   90.00
_cell.angle_beta   90.00
_cell.angle_gamma   90.00
#
_symmetry.space_group_name_H-M   'P 1'
#
loop_
_entity.id
_entity.type
_entity.pdbx_description
1 polymer ?
#
loop_
_entity_poly.entity_id
_entity_poly.type
_entity_poly.pdbx_seq_one_letter_code
_entity_poly.pdbx_strand_id
1 'polypeptide(L)'
;YNGNTMAIGKDMVSNLKENKTLDFHFVDEEEGKKGLENGDYYMVVTLPSDLSEKAASILTDHPEQMQIDYQTSSGHSFIASKMSDSAMTQIKQTVATNVTQSYTKALFEKMGDLKLGLSQAANASLQLADGSNQLLMVLINYLQV
;
A
#
# COMPACT_ATOMS: atom_id res chain seq x y z
N TYR A 1 0.04 13.43 -5.41
CA TYR A 1 -0.59 12.17 -5.04
C TYR A 1 -1.74 12.49 -4.12
N ASN A 2 -2.94 12.36 -4.62
CA ASN A 2 -4.18 12.76 -3.94
C ASN A 2 -4.37 11.97 -2.63
N GLY A 3 -3.97 12.53 -1.49
CA GLY A 3 -4.57 12.36 -0.17
C GLY A 3 -4.84 10.95 0.41
N ASN A 4 -4.67 9.88 -0.32
CA ASN A 4 -4.79 8.51 0.16
C ASN A 4 -3.41 8.00 0.61
N THR A 5 -3.03 8.40 1.81
CA THR A 5 -1.89 7.82 2.49
C THR A 5 -2.19 6.35 2.70
N MET A 6 -1.43 5.46 2.05
CA MET A 6 -1.50 4.03 2.34
C MET A 6 -1.16 3.82 3.81
N ALA A 7 -2.15 3.55 4.64
CA ALA A 7 -1.97 3.31 6.07
C ALA A 7 -1.57 1.84 6.35
N ILE A 8 -0.60 1.32 5.57
CA ILE A 8 -0.17 -0.09 5.64
C ILE A 8 0.23 -0.49 7.05
N GLY A 9 0.90 0.40 7.78
CA GLY A 9 1.27 0.14 9.17
C GLY A 9 0.08 -0.08 10.09
N LYS A 10 -0.99 0.71 9.94
CA LYS A 10 -2.20 0.56 10.76
C LYS A 10 -2.96 -0.73 10.42
N ASP A 11 -3.10 -1.03 9.14
CA ASP A 11 -3.79 -2.24 8.68
C ASP A 11 -3.01 -3.49 9.10
N MET A 12 -1.68 -3.45 9.03
CA MET A 12 -0.81 -4.52 9.50
C MET A 12 -0.94 -4.75 11.00
N VAL A 13 -0.91 -3.68 11.81
CA VAL A 13 -1.11 -3.77 13.28
C VAL A 13 -2.48 -4.38 13.59
N SER A 14 -3.55 -3.98 12.90
CA SER A 14 -4.88 -4.55 13.08
C SER A 14 -4.91 -6.04 12.77
N ASN A 15 -4.33 -6.46 11.65
CA ASN A 15 -4.30 -7.86 11.25
C ASN A 15 -3.44 -8.73 12.21
N LEU A 16 -2.33 -8.19 12.71
CA LEU A 16 -1.51 -8.90 13.69
C LEU A 16 -2.19 -9.01 15.05
N LYS A 17 -2.96 -8.00 15.48
CA LYS A 17 -3.76 -8.06 16.72
C LYS A 17 -4.84 -9.14 16.70
N GLU A 18 -5.39 -9.44 15.54
CA GLU A 18 -6.39 -10.50 15.37
C GLU A 18 -5.78 -11.90 15.32
N ASN A 19 -4.46 -11.99 15.24
CA ASN A 19 -3.75 -13.28 15.21
C ASN A 19 -3.79 -13.94 16.59
N LYS A 20 -4.36 -15.15 16.66
CA LYS A 20 -4.47 -15.92 17.89
C LYS A 20 -3.33 -16.91 18.12
N THR A 21 -2.43 -17.04 17.17
CA THR A 21 -1.33 -18.01 17.24
C THR A 21 -0.14 -17.46 18.01
N LEU A 22 0.08 -16.16 17.92
CA LEU A 22 1.15 -15.43 18.57
C LEU A 22 0.58 -14.23 19.32
N ASP A 23 1.13 -13.95 20.48
CA ASP A 23 0.76 -12.80 21.31
C ASP A 23 1.63 -11.60 20.91
N PHE A 24 1.05 -10.70 20.13
CA PHE A 24 1.72 -9.49 19.66
C PHE A 24 1.46 -8.30 20.57
N HIS A 25 2.52 -7.76 21.14
CA HIS A 25 2.53 -6.53 21.91
C HIS A 25 3.08 -5.38 21.06
N PHE A 26 2.33 -4.29 20.97
CA PHE A 26 2.73 -3.10 20.20
C PHE A 26 3.20 -2.04 21.17
N VAL A 27 4.50 -1.87 21.22
CA VAL A 27 5.22 -1.05 22.21
C VAL A 27 6.17 -0.10 21.47
N ASP A 28 6.69 0.88 22.16
CA ASP A 28 7.76 1.72 21.61
C ASP A 28 9.11 0.98 21.60
N GLU A 29 10.11 1.57 20.94
CA GLU A 29 11.42 0.96 20.76
C GLU A 29 12.13 0.72 22.11
N GLU A 30 11.99 1.64 23.07
CA GLU A 30 12.64 1.55 24.36
C GLU A 30 12.03 0.43 25.23
N GLU A 31 10.70 0.35 25.23
CA GLU A 31 9.97 -0.71 25.94
C GLU A 31 10.26 -2.08 25.31
N GLY A 32 10.30 -2.13 23.96
CA GLY A 32 10.66 -3.36 23.26
C GLY A 32 12.05 -3.88 23.62
N LYS A 33 13.05 -3.01 23.62
CA LYS A 33 14.43 -3.36 24.01
C LYS A 33 14.51 -3.85 25.45
N LYS A 34 13.90 -3.12 26.39
CA LYS A 34 13.87 -3.53 27.80
C LYS A 34 13.19 -4.88 28.01
N GLY A 35 12.05 -5.10 27.35
CA GLY A 35 11.32 -6.36 27.43
C GLY A 35 12.14 -7.55 26.88
N LEU A 36 12.93 -7.30 25.81
CA LEU A 36 13.82 -8.31 25.26
C LEU A 36 14.97 -8.65 26.22
N GLU A 37 15.58 -7.63 26.83
CA GLU A 37 16.68 -7.79 27.81
C GLU A 37 16.21 -8.49 29.09
N ASN A 38 15.02 -8.13 29.56
CA ASN A 38 14.42 -8.72 30.76
C ASN A 38 13.88 -10.14 30.53
N GLY A 39 13.73 -10.57 29.27
CA GLY A 39 13.13 -11.86 28.91
C GLY A 39 11.60 -11.85 28.89
N ASP A 40 10.97 -10.68 28.95
CA ASP A 40 9.51 -10.52 28.84
C ASP A 40 9.02 -10.80 27.41
N TYR A 41 9.88 -10.48 26.42
CA TYR A 41 9.65 -10.75 25.00
C TYR A 41 10.66 -11.76 24.46
N TYR A 42 10.19 -12.69 23.65
CA TYR A 42 11.05 -13.63 22.93
C TYR A 42 11.70 -13.02 21.70
N MET A 43 11.00 -12.10 21.06
CA MET A 43 11.44 -11.42 19.84
C MET A 43 10.85 -10.01 19.81
N VAL A 44 11.64 -9.08 19.33
CA VAL A 44 11.22 -7.72 19.01
C VAL A 44 11.41 -7.50 17.51
N VAL A 45 10.36 -7.06 16.85
CA VAL A 45 10.36 -6.70 15.42
C VAL A 45 10.20 -5.21 15.30
N THR A 46 11.13 -4.56 14.63
CA THR A 46 11.10 -3.12 14.38
C THR A 46 10.59 -2.86 12.98
N LEU A 47 9.48 -2.12 12.93
CA LEU A 47 8.90 -1.66 11.66
C LEU A 47 9.53 -0.30 11.32
N PRO A 48 10.08 -0.13 10.11
CA PRO A 48 10.64 1.13 9.71
C PRO A 48 9.56 2.21 9.56
N SER A 49 9.88 3.45 9.91
CA SER A 49 8.94 4.58 9.83
C SER A 49 8.51 4.89 8.38
N ASP A 50 9.33 4.52 7.41
CA ASP A 50 9.13 4.68 5.97
C ASP A 50 8.41 3.49 5.30
N LEU A 51 7.89 2.55 6.11
CA LEU A 51 7.22 1.34 5.61
C LEU A 51 6.13 1.65 4.57
N SER A 52 5.28 2.62 4.86
CA SER A 52 4.18 3.00 3.96
C SER A 52 4.68 3.68 2.69
N GLU A 53 5.75 4.47 2.78
CA GLU A 53 6.38 5.13 1.65
C GLU A 53 7.03 4.12 0.71
N LYS A 54 7.82 3.20 1.25
CA LYS A 54 8.45 2.12 0.49
C LYS A 54 7.43 1.18 -0.12
N ALA A 55 6.35 0.87 0.58
CA ALA A 55 5.27 0.09 0.01
C ALA A 55 4.57 0.82 -1.15
N ALA A 56 4.39 2.14 -1.05
CA ALA A 56 3.83 2.95 -2.13
C ALA A 56 4.78 3.05 -3.34
N SER A 57 6.09 2.92 -3.15
CA SER A 57 7.07 2.97 -4.24
C SER A 57 6.87 1.86 -5.28
N ILE A 58 6.22 0.76 -4.93
CA ILE A 58 5.90 -0.33 -5.86
C ILE A 58 5.01 0.13 -7.03
N LEU A 59 4.31 1.26 -6.86
CA LEU A 59 3.49 1.91 -7.89
C LEU A 59 4.28 2.89 -8.78
N THR A 60 5.57 3.05 -8.52
CA THR A 60 6.45 3.97 -9.23
C THR A 60 7.42 3.20 -10.14
N ASP A 61 8.16 3.95 -10.97
CA ASP A 61 9.20 3.39 -11.83
C ASP A 61 10.45 2.94 -11.04
N HIS A 62 10.53 3.28 -9.74
CA HIS A 62 11.63 2.96 -8.85
C HIS A 62 11.14 2.30 -7.56
N PRO A 63 10.77 1.02 -7.60
CA PRO A 63 10.34 0.31 -6.39
C PRO A 63 11.51 0.13 -5.41
N GLU A 64 11.27 0.46 -4.15
CA GLU A 64 12.23 0.32 -3.07
C GLU A 64 11.97 -0.95 -2.26
N GLN A 65 13.05 -1.58 -1.80
CA GLN A 65 12.94 -2.74 -0.91
C GLN A 65 12.55 -2.31 0.49
N MET A 66 11.59 -3.02 1.07
CA MET A 66 11.27 -2.91 2.49
C MET A 66 12.15 -3.86 3.29
N GLN A 67 12.75 -3.33 4.35
CA GLN A 67 13.53 -4.11 5.30
C GLN A 67 12.83 -4.07 6.66
N ILE A 68 12.65 -5.24 7.26
CA ILE A 68 12.09 -5.40 8.61
C ILE A 68 13.18 -6.03 9.45
N ASP A 69 13.58 -5.33 10.51
CA ASP A 69 14.61 -5.80 11.43
C ASP A 69 13.95 -6.51 12.61
N TYR A 70 14.61 -7.56 13.10
CA TYR A 70 14.16 -8.26 14.29
C TYR A 70 15.33 -8.68 15.17
N GLN A 71 15.08 -8.75 16.47
CA GLN A 71 16.02 -9.23 17.48
C GLN A 71 15.35 -10.30 18.32
N THR A 72 16.10 -11.33 18.71
CA THR A 72 15.63 -12.41 19.55
C THR A 72 16.34 -12.39 20.90
N SER A 73 15.66 -12.82 21.97
CA SER A 73 16.26 -12.96 23.27
C SER A 73 17.29 -14.10 23.28
N SER A 74 18.51 -13.82 23.77
CA SER A 74 19.63 -14.77 23.82
C SER A 74 19.45 -15.87 24.88
N GLY A 75 18.52 -15.71 25.81
CA GLY A 75 18.33 -16.63 26.95
C GLY A 75 17.44 -17.85 26.70
N HIS A 76 16.73 -17.91 25.58
CA HIS A 76 15.72 -18.96 25.30
C HIS A 76 15.98 -19.66 23.96
N SER A 77 17.13 -20.23 23.79
CA SER A 77 17.80 -20.44 22.51
C SER A 77 17.14 -21.36 21.48
N PHE A 78 16.36 -22.37 21.83
CA PHE A 78 15.82 -23.30 20.82
C PHE A 78 14.33 -23.06 20.51
N ILE A 79 13.53 -22.91 21.56
CA ILE A 79 12.08 -22.67 21.39
C ILE A 79 11.84 -21.28 20.79
N ALA A 80 12.59 -20.27 21.25
CA ALA A 80 12.54 -18.92 20.72
C ALA A 80 12.93 -18.86 19.24
N SER A 81 13.91 -19.64 18.80
CA SER A 81 14.30 -19.70 17.38
C SER A 81 13.16 -20.23 16.49
N LYS A 82 12.50 -21.30 16.91
CA LYS A 82 11.36 -21.89 16.19
C LYS A 82 10.13 -20.97 16.16
N MET A 83 9.85 -20.32 17.28
CA MET A 83 8.75 -19.34 17.36
C MET A 83 9.06 -18.09 16.54
N SER A 84 10.31 -17.63 16.54
CA SER A 84 10.75 -16.49 15.74
C SER A 84 10.62 -16.73 14.23
N ASP A 85 10.96 -17.93 13.76
CA ASP A 85 10.79 -18.29 12.34
C ASP A 85 9.31 -18.26 11.93
N SER A 86 8.43 -18.78 12.78
CA SER A 86 6.99 -18.74 12.56
C SER A 86 6.43 -17.31 12.60
N ALA A 87 6.87 -16.51 13.57
CA ALA A 87 6.47 -15.12 13.72
C ALA A 87 6.92 -14.29 12.51
N MET A 88 8.17 -14.44 12.08
CA MET A 88 8.68 -13.72 10.90
C MET A 88 7.98 -14.14 9.64
N THR A 89 7.67 -15.42 9.48
CA THR A 89 6.87 -15.90 8.34
C THR A 89 5.50 -15.24 8.31
N GLN A 90 4.81 -15.19 9.45
CA GLN A 90 3.51 -14.53 9.56
C GLN A 90 3.59 -13.03 9.29
N ILE A 91 4.58 -12.33 9.83
CA ILE A 91 4.79 -10.90 9.59
C ILE A 91 5.03 -10.65 8.11
N LYS A 92 5.91 -11.43 7.47
CA LYS A 92 6.16 -11.33 6.02
C LYS A 92 4.90 -11.55 5.19
N GLN A 93 4.10 -12.56 5.52
CA GLN A 93 2.83 -12.83 4.85
C GLN A 93 1.83 -11.70 5.04
N THR A 94 1.72 -11.16 6.26
CA THR A 94 0.82 -10.05 6.58
C THR A 94 1.24 -8.79 5.81
N VAL A 95 2.53 -8.46 5.77
CA VAL A 95 3.05 -7.34 4.98
C VAL A 95 2.76 -7.55 3.51
N ALA A 96 3.09 -8.71 2.96
CA ALA A 96 2.84 -9.02 1.55
C ALA A 96 1.36 -8.93 1.19
N THR A 97 0.47 -9.44 2.04
CA THR A 97 -0.98 -9.36 1.84
C THR A 97 -1.47 -7.91 1.86
N ASN A 98 -1.06 -7.12 2.83
CA ASN A 98 -1.47 -5.73 2.94
C ASN A 98 -0.95 -4.88 1.78
N VAL A 99 0.30 -5.09 1.37
CA VAL A 99 0.88 -4.43 0.20
C VAL A 99 0.11 -4.80 -1.06
N THR A 100 -0.17 -6.10 -1.26
CA THR A 100 -0.93 -6.59 -2.42
C THR A 100 -2.34 -6.02 -2.46
N GLN A 101 -3.04 -5.99 -1.33
CA GLN A 101 -4.38 -5.41 -1.24
C GLN A 101 -4.39 -3.92 -1.54
N SER A 102 -3.44 -3.18 -0.96
CA SER A 102 -3.29 -1.75 -1.19
C SER A 102 -2.93 -1.44 -2.65
N TYR A 103 -2.05 -2.25 -3.25
CA TYR A 103 -1.71 -2.17 -4.66
C TYR A 103 -2.93 -2.42 -5.55
N THR A 104 -3.67 -3.48 -5.28
CA THR A 104 -4.87 -3.84 -6.02
C THR A 104 -5.91 -2.72 -5.97
N LYS A 105 -6.16 -2.16 -4.78
CA LYS A 105 -7.07 -1.04 -4.59
C LYS A 105 -6.63 0.18 -5.39
N ALA A 106 -5.35 0.57 -5.29
CA ALA A 106 -4.81 1.71 -6.04
C ALA A 106 -4.89 1.51 -7.57
N LEU A 107 -4.69 0.27 -8.03
CA LEU A 107 -4.82 -0.07 -9.44
C LEU A 107 -6.28 0.09 -9.92
N PHE A 108 -7.25 -0.39 -9.15
CA PHE A 108 -8.67 -0.22 -9.49
C PHE A 108 -9.09 1.25 -9.48
N GLU A 109 -8.61 2.07 -8.54
CA GLU A 109 -8.85 3.51 -8.52
C GLU A 109 -8.31 4.17 -9.80
N LYS A 110 -7.06 3.87 -10.19
CA LYS A 110 -6.47 4.38 -11.42
C LYS A 110 -7.21 3.94 -12.69
N MET A 111 -7.73 2.71 -12.71
CA MET A 111 -8.58 2.25 -13.82
C MET A 111 -9.91 3.01 -13.86
N GLY A 112 -10.48 3.36 -12.71
CA GLY A 112 -11.66 4.23 -12.63
C GLY A 112 -11.39 5.62 -13.21
N ASP A 113 -10.28 6.23 -12.86
CA ASP A 113 -9.86 7.53 -13.38
C ASP A 113 -9.63 7.49 -14.90
N LEU A 114 -9.00 6.43 -15.40
CA LEU A 114 -8.81 6.21 -16.82
C LEU A 114 -10.16 6.09 -17.57
N LYS A 115 -11.11 5.34 -17.01
CA LYS A 115 -12.46 5.22 -17.57
C LYS A 115 -13.15 6.58 -17.65
N LEU A 116 -13.05 7.40 -16.60
CA LEU A 116 -13.60 8.77 -16.61
C LEU A 116 -12.92 9.64 -17.66
N GLY A 117 -11.59 9.61 -17.76
CA GLY A 117 -10.84 10.35 -18.77
C GLY A 117 -11.22 9.94 -20.19
N LEU A 118 -11.39 8.66 -20.47
CA LEU A 118 -11.84 8.16 -21.77
C LEU A 118 -13.27 8.62 -22.10
N SER A 119 -14.17 8.61 -21.11
CA SER A 119 -15.54 9.13 -21.30
C SER A 119 -15.54 10.63 -21.59
N GLN A 120 -14.72 11.41 -20.91
CA GLN A 120 -14.56 12.84 -21.16
C GLN A 120 -13.98 13.11 -22.56
N ALA A 121 -12.97 12.34 -22.98
CA ALA A 121 -12.40 12.44 -24.31
C ALA A 121 -13.40 12.08 -25.40
N ALA A 122 -14.23 11.05 -25.21
CA ALA A 122 -15.29 10.68 -26.12
C ALA A 122 -16.33 11.80 -26.25
N ASN A 123 -16.77 12.40 -25.13
CA ASN A 123 -17.70 13.53 -25.13
C ASN A 123 -17.10 14.76 -25.82
N ALA A 124 -15.85 15.07 -25.58
CA ALA A 124 -15.15 16.16 -26.25
C ALA A 124 -15.05 15.94 -27.79
N SER A 125 -14.81 14.69 -28.21
CA SER A 125 -14.79 14.32 -29.62
C SER A 125 -16.16 14.49 -30.28
N LEU A 126 -17.25 14.15 -29.60
CA LEU A 126 -18.61 14.38 -30.08
C LEU A 126 -18.91 15.88 -30.23
N GLN A 127 -18.54 16.69 -29.23
CA GLN A 127 -18.70 18.15 -29.29
C GLN A 127 -17.90 18.75 -30.43
N LEU A 128 -16.68 18.25 -30.67
CA LEU A 128 -15.87 18.71 -31.79
C LEU A 128 -16.51 18.34 -33.14
N ALA A 129 -17.06 17.14 -33.27
CA ALA A 129 -17.78 16.73 -34.47
C ALA A 129 -19.03 17.59 -34.71
N ASP A 130 -19.80 17.89 -33.67
CA ASP A 130 -20.98 18.78 -33.77
C ASP A 130 -20.57 20.22 -34.17
N GLY A 131 -19.52 20.75 -33.56
CA GLY A 131 -18.97 22.05 -33.89
C GLY A 131 -18.48 22.11 -35.34
N SER A 132 -17.82 21.08 -35.83
CA SER A 132 -17.37 20.97 -37.23
C SER A 132 -18.55 20.92 -38.19
N ASN A 133 -19.61 20.20 -37.87
CA ASN A 133 -20.82 20.15 -38.68
C ASN A 133 -21.54 21.50 -38.72
N GLN A 134 -21.62 22.24 -37.61
CA GLN A 134 -22.17 23.56 -37.53
C GLN A 134 -21.38 24.55 -38.41
N LEU A 135 -20.03 24.46 -38.30
CA LEU A 135 -19.17 25.30 -39.16
C LEU A 135 -19.37 25.00 -40.63
N LEU A 136 -19.49 23.74 -41.03
CA LEU A 136 -19.75 23.32 -42.40
C LEU A 136 -21.09 23.89 -42.91
N MET A 137 -22.16 23.83 -42.09
CA MET A 137 -23.45 24.41 -42.44
C MET A 137 -23.39 25.92 -42.64
N VAL A 138 -22.65 26.64 -41.78
CA VAL A 138 -22.44 28.08 -41.92
C VAL A 138 -21.71 28.41 -43.24
N LEU A 139 -20.67 27.65 -43.57
CA LEU A 139 -19.94 27.82 -44.81
C LEU A 139 -20.80 27.55 -46.06
N ILE A 140 -21.61 26.51 -46.05
CA ILE A 140 -22.53 26.18 -47.13
C ILE A 140 -23.53 27.33 -47.34
N ASN A 141 -24.14 27.83 -46.27
CA ASN A 141 -25.07 28.94 -46.34
C ASN A 141 -24.42 30.22 -46.86
N TYR A 142 -23.18 30.49 -46.49
CA TYR A 142 -22.44 31.67 -46.96
C TYR A 142 -22.08 31.56 -48.46
N LEU A 143 -21.79 30.36 -48.95
CA LEU A 143 -21.44 30.13 -50.36
C LEU A 143 -22.65 30.09 -51.31
N GLN A 144 -23.86 29.95 -50.79
CA GLN A 144 -25.11 29.97 -51.58
C GLN A 144 -25.69 31.39 -51.82
N VAL A 145 -25.05 32.39 -51.29
CA VAL A 145 -25.36 33.79 -51.54
C VAL A 145 -24.48 34.36 -52.64
#